data_45dc555f7df469ec6011e07ab0d3daf7
#
_entry.id   45dc555f7df469ec6011e07ab0d3daf7
#
_cell.length_a   1.000
_cell.length_b   1.000
_cell.length_c   1.000
_cell.angle_alpha   90.00
_cell.angle_beta   90.00
_cell.angle_gamma   90.00
#
_symmetry.space_group_name_H-M   'P 1'
#
loop_
_entity.id
_entity.type
_entity.pdbx_description
1 polymer ?
#
loop_
_entity_poly.entity_id
_entity_poly.type
_entity_poly.pdbx_seq_one_letter_code
_entity_poly.pdbx_strand_id
1 'polypeptide(L)'
;MGSDDTVVYRLPETARTPRLDADYLLVPNAGHDARMYDRWVETAEVSGFDATVENVTEAVGMVALQGPGAIDLLAGNCASPASISRFAAEFREVAGVDCLVARTGYTGEDGVELLFDADEAAAIWSALDCQPCGLGARDTLRLEAGFLLSGQDFHPEDNPRTPYEADIGFAVDLDGEFVGREALAEQREAGVDERLVGFRLEERGIARHGHPIVVDGEEVGTVTSGTMSPTLGDAIGLGYVPVEHADPGTDLGVVVRGAEKRATVEALPFYEREW
;
A
#
# COMPACT_ATOMS: atom_id res chain seq x y z
N MET A 1 14.05 -1.73 -11.63
CA MET A 1 13.71 -1.21 -10.31
C MET A 1 12.30 -0.64 -10.37
N GLY A 2 11.43 -1.07 -9.47
CA GLY A 2 10.12 -0.45 -9.31
C GLY A 2 10.27 1.01 -8.88
N SER A 3 9.61 1.92 -9.58
CA SER A 3 9.66 3.35 -9.23
C SER A 3 8.47 3.78 -8.36
N ASP A 4 7.43 2.96 -8.33
CA ASP A 4 6.20 3.18 -7.57
C ASP A 4 5.36 1.89 -7.57
N ASP A 5 4.43 1.79 -6.62
CA ASP A 5 3.29 0.91 -6.66
C ASP A 5 2.06 1.75 -7.03
N THR A 6 1.28 1.29 -7.97
CA THR A 6 0.18 2.07 -8.55
C THR A 6 -1.07 1.21 -8.65
N VAL A 7 -2.18 1.70 -8.13
CA VAL A 7 -3.47 1.07 -8.39
C VAL A 7 -3.92 1.44 -9.80
N VAL A 8 -4.32 0.43 -10.58
CA VAL A 8 -4.83 0.61 -11.94
C VAL A 8 -6.28 0.15 -11.99
N TYR A 9 -7.19 1.06 -12.28
CA TYR A 9 -8.58 0.76 -12.52
C TYR A 9 -8.85 0.74 -14.03
N ARG A 10 -9.42 -0.34 -14.52
CA ARG A 10 -10.11 -0.33 -15.81
C ARG A 10 -11.49 0.26 -15.59
N LEU A 11 -11.74 1.44 -16.15
CA LEU A 11 -13.00 2.13 -15.92
C LEU A 11 -14.15 1.52 -16.73
N PRO A 12 -15.35 1.37 -16.14
CA PRO A 12 -16.53 0.94 -16.86
C PRO A 12 -16.91 1.91 -17.98
N GLU A 13 -17.38 1.40 -19.11
CA GLU A 13 -17.83 2.22 -20.26
C GLU A 13 -19.09 3.08 -19.97
N THR A 14 -19.85 2.70 -18.94
CA THR A 14 -21.09 3.36 -18.55
C THR A 14 -20.93 4.14 -17.25
N ALA A 15 -21.75 5.17 -17.08
CA ALA A 15 -21.82 5.99 -15.86
C ALA A 15 -20.45 6.60 -15.45
N ARG A 16 -19.82 7.32 -16.37
CA ARG A 16 -18.56 8.05 -16.12
C ARG A 16 -18.85 9.43 -15.54
N THR A 17 -18.03 9.84 -14.57
CA THR A 17 -18.00 11.24 -14.16
C THR A 17 -17.20 12.05 -15.18
N PRO A 18 -17.46 13.36 -15.34
CA PRO A 18 -16.74 14.17 -16.32
C PRO A 18 -15.21 14.17 -16.17
N ARG A 19 -14.72 13.95 -14.96
CA ARG A 19 -13.27 13.93 -14.64
C ARG A 19 -12.63 12.56 -14.79
N LEU A 20 -13.44 11.50 -14.90
CA LEU A 20 -12.99 10.12 -15.06
C LEU A 20 -13.44 9.50 -16.38
N ASP A 21 -13.53 10.32 -17.44
CA ASP A 21 -13.86 9.87 -18.79
C ASP A 21 -12.60 9.35 -19.52
N ALA A 22 -12.17 8.17 -19.13
CA ALA A 22 -11.00 7.48 -19.66
C ALA A 22 -11.22 5.96 -19.66
N ASP A 23 -10.35 5.21 -20.33
CA ASP A 23 -10.40 3.73 -20.28
C ASP A 23 -9.77 3.19 -19.01
N TYR A 24 -8.77 3.89 -18.48
CA TYR A 24 -8.04 3.52 -17.28
C TYR A 24 -7.82 4.73 -16.37
N LEU A 25 -7.82 4.48 -15.08
CA LEU A 25 -7.36 5.42 -14.06
C LEU A 25 -6.18 4.80 -13.31
N LEU A 26 -5.10 5.56 -13.20
CA LEU A 26 -3.89 5.15 -12.48
C LEU A 26 -3.77 6.03 -11.23
N VAL A 27 -3.61 5.41 -10.07
CA VAL A 27 -3.49 6.11 -8.78
C VAL A 27 -2.13 5.77 -8.18
N PRO A 28 -1.09 6.57 -8.43
CA PRO A 28 0.22 6.42 -7.83
C PRO A 28 0.22 6.86 -6.36
N ASN A 29 1.34 6.65 -5.67
CA ASN A 29 1.51 7.17 -4.32
C ASN A 29 1.42 8.69 -4.24
N ALA A 30 1.01 9.20 -3.10
CA ALA A 30 0.85 10.63 -2.86
C ALA A 30 2.16 11.40 -3.15
N GLY A 31 2.07 12.48 -3.94
CA GLY A 31 3.21 13.28 -4.37
C GLY A 31 4.03 12.69 -5.50
N HIS A 32 3.63 11.54 -6.07
CA HIS A 32 4.32 10.92 -7.21
C HIS A 32 3.63 11.19 -8.56
N ASP A 33 2.51 11.85 -8.56
CA ASP A 33 1.67 12.11 -9.74
C ASP A 33 2.45 12.76 -10.90
N ALA A 34 3.19 13.84 -10.66
CA ALA A 34 3.96 14.52 -11.69
C ALA A 34 5.06 13.61 -12.30
N ARG A 35 5.83 12.93 -11.44
CA ARG A 35 6.89 12.01 -11.88
C ARG A 35 6.35 10.85 -12.69
N MET A 36 5.23 10.28 -12.24
CA MET A 36 4.61 9.14 -12.92
C MET A 36 3.95 9.57 -14.23
N TYR A 37 3.33 10.75 -14.26
CA TYR A 37 2.80 11.35 -15.50
C TYR A 37 3.90 11.49 -16.56
N ASP A 38 5.01 12.14 -16.22
CA ASP A 38 6.13 12.34 -17.15
C ASP A 38 6.66 11.00 -17.68
N ARG A 39 6.81 10.01 -16.79
CA ARG A 39 7.25 8.66 -17.15
C ARG A 39 6.28 7.97 -18.12
N TRP A 40 4.98 8.04 -17.89
CA TRP A 40 3.99 7.39 -18.75
C TRP A 40 3.89 8.06 -20.10
N VAL A 41 3.95 9.40 -20.16
CA VAL A 41 4.01 10.16 -21.43
C VAL A 41 5.25 9.78 -22.22
N GLU A 42 6.44 9.83 -21.62
CA GLU A 42 7.68 9.44 -22.28
C GLU A 42 7.64 7.98 -22.78
N THR A 43 7.12 7.07 -21.95
CA THR A 43 6.99 5.65 -22.33
C THR A 43 6.04 5.47 -23.52
N ALA A 44 4.91 6.17 -23.55
CA ALA A 44 3.97 6.10 -24.65
C ALA A 44 4.60 6.63 -25.96
N GLU A 45 5.31 7.75 -25.91
CA GLU A 45 6.01 8.33 -27.05
C GLU A 45 7.11 7.43 -27.60
N VAL A 46 8.02 6.96 -26.72
CA VAL A 46 9.17 6.12 -27.11
C VAL A 46 8.72 4.76 -27.65
N SER A 47 7.67 4.18 -27.08
CA SER A 47 7.14 2.88 -27.50
C SER A 47 6.15 3.00 -28.67
N GLY A 48 5.75 4.21 -29.06
CA GLY A 48 4.81 4.45 -30.15
C GLY A 48 3.39 3.97 -29.84
N PHE A 49 2.99 4.00 -28.56
CA PHE A 49 1.62 3.65 -28.16
C PHE A 49 0.66 4.78 -28.54
N ASP A 50 -0.50 4.41 -29.11
CA ASP A 50 -1.61 5.33 -29.35
C ASP A 50 -2.40 5.47 -28.02
N ALA A 51 -1.84 6.24 -27.10
CA ALA A 51 -2.39 6.48 -25.77
C ALA A 51 -2.22 7.95 -25.38
N THR A 52 -3.28 8.52 -24.78
CA THR A 52 -3.24 9.85 -24.19
C THR A 52 -3.22 9.72 -22.68
N VAL A 53 -2.28 10.39 -22.02
CA VAL A 53 -2.19 10.44 -20.56
C VAL A 53 -2.55 11.85 -20.11
N GLU A 54 -3.38 11.96 -19.09
CA GLU A 54 -3.79 13.23 -18.48
C GLU A 54 -3.57 13.16 -16.96
N ASN A 55 -2.96 14.19 -16.38
CA ASN A 55 -2.86 14.32 -14.91
C ASN A 55 -4.11 15.05 -14.40
N VAL A 56 -4.99 14.32 -13.72
CA VAL A 56 -6.24 14.84 -13.15
C VAL A 56 -6.21 14.93 -11.62
N THR A 57 -5.05 14.81 -11.00
CA THR A 57 -4.86 14.75 -9.53
C THR A 57 -5.56 15.89 -8.79
N GLU A 58 -5.48 17.12 -9.31
CA GLU A 58 -6.11 18.30 -8.68
C GLU A 58 -7.64 18.35 -8.88
N ALA A 59 -8.16 17.62 -9.86
CA ALA A 59 -9.56 17.63 -10.23
C ALA A 59 -10.39 16.50 -9.58
N VAL A 60 -9.71 15.51 -9.01
CA VAL A 60 -10.34 14.31 -8.41
C VAL A 60 -10.08 14.28 -6.91
N GLY A 61 -11.15 14.26 -6.12
CA GLY A 61 -11.11 14.01 -4.69
C GLY A 61 -11.11 12.51 -4.40
N MET A 62 -10.46 12.11 -3.30
CA MET A 62 -10.45 10.72 -2.84
C MET A 62 -10.66 10.63 -1.33
N VAL A 63 -11.58 9.77 -0.90
CA VAL A 63 -11.84 9.46 0.51
C VAL A 63 -11.86 7.95 0.69
N ALA A 64 -11.12 7.45 1.68
CA ALA A 64 -11.15 6.06 2.08
C ALA A 64 -12.07 5.87 3.29
N LEU A 65 -13.07 5.01 3.16
CA LEU A 65 -13.95 4.55 4.22
C LEU A 65 -13.62 3.08 4.53
N GLN A 66 -13.01 2.82 5.68
CA GLN A 66 -12.39 1.54 5.99
C GLN A 66 -12.83 1.01 7.36
N GLY A 67 -12.92 -0.29 7.50
CA GLY A 67 -13.21 -0.97 8.75
C GLY A 67 -14.37 -1.96 8.65
N PRO A 68 -14.61 -2.80 9.67
CA PRO A 68 -15.61 -3.88 9.63
C PRO A 68 -17.03 -3.38 9.36
N GLY A 69 -17.35 -2.15 9.74
CA GLY A 69 -18.67 -1.53 9.52
C GLY A 69 -18.75 -0.61 8.30
N ALA A 70 -17.69 -0.50 7.48
CA ALA A 70 -17.61 0.48 6.40
C ALA A 70 -18.68 0.28 5.33
N ILE A 71 -18.90 -0.95 4.89
CA ILE A 71 -19.89 -1.27 3.86
C ILE A 71 -21.32 -1.03 4.35
N ASP A 72 -21.64 -1.37 5.60
CA ASP A 72 -22.95 -1.13 6.21
C ASP A 72 -23.22 0.37 6.36
N LEU A 73 -22.21 1.14 6.76
CA LEU A 73 -22.31 2.59 6.85
C LEU A 73 -22.53 3.22 5.46
N LEU A 74 -21.77 2.77 4.46
CA LEU A 74 -21.92 3.25 3.08
C LEU A 74 -23.33 2.94 2.52
N ALA A 75 -23.94 1.83 2.89
CA ALA A 75 -25.28 1.45 2.44
C ALA A 75 -26.37 2.46 2.79
N GLY A 76 -26.14 3.32 3.77
CA GLY A 76 -27.02 4.44 4.09
C GLY A 76 -27.03 5.56 3.02
N ASN A 77 -25.98 5.64 2.20
CA ASN A 77 -25.75 6.70 1.24
C ASN A 77 -25.51 6.20 -0.20
N CYS A 78 -25.35 4.89 -0.40
CA CYS A 78 -25.05 4.26 -1.66
C CYS A 78 -25.89 3.00 -1.87
N ALA A 79 -26.48 2.82 -3.04
CA ALA A 79 -27.26 1.64 -3.35
C ALA A 79 -26.38 0.39 -3.48
N SER A 80 -26.66 -0.63 -2.64
CA SER A 80 -26.04 -1.96 -2.71
C SER A 80 -24.50 -1.98 -2.77
N PRO A 81 -23.77 -1.28 -1.89
CA PRO A 81 -22.30 -1.24 -1.97
C PRO A 81 -21.68 -2.63 -1.77
N ALA A 82 -22.33 -3.51 -1.03
CA ALA A 82 -21.91 -4.91 -0.82
C ALA A 82 -21.89 -5.75 -2.12
N SER A 83 -22.57 -5.31 -3.19
CA SER A 83 -22.54 -6.02 -4.47
C SER A 83 -21.25 -5.80 -5.27
N ILE A 84 -20.45 -4.78 -4.92
CA ILE A 84 -19.15 -4.53 -5.53
C ILE A 84 -18.18 -5.58 -4.99
N SER A 85 -17.62 -6.38 -5.87
CA SER A 85 -16.64 -7.40 -5.50
C SER A 85 -15.34 -6.75 -4.99
N ARG A 86 -14.63 -7.45 -4.12
CA ARG A 86 -13.31 -7.02 -3.66
C ARG A 86 -12.38 -6.81 -4.87
N PHE A 87 -11.62 -5.73 -4.85
CA PHE A 87 -10.75 -5.26 -5.95
C PHE A 87 -11.46 -4.86 -7.23
N ALA A 88 -12.81 -4.76 -7.20
CA ALA A 88 -13.58 -4.16 -8.28
C ALA A 88 -13.90 -2.70 -7.98
N ALA A 89 -14.17 -1.94 -9.04
CA ALA A 89 -14.63 -0.56 -8.95
C ALA A 89 -15.84 -0.37 -9.86
N GLU A 90 -16.85 0.37 -9.39
CA GLU A 90 -18.07 0.66 -10.12
C GLU A 90 -18.49 2.11 -9.90
N PHE A 91 -19.05 2.75 -10.92
CA PHE A 91 -19.69 4.04 -10.74
C PHE A 91 -21.00 3.89 -9.98
N ARG A 92 -21.15 4.62 -8.89
CA ARG A 92 -22.32 4.68 -8.02
C ARG A 92 -22.57 6.11 -7.56
N GLU A 93 -23.82 6.42 -7.27
CA GLU A 93 -24.16 7.63 -6.53
C GLU A 93 -23.94 7.39 -5.03
N VAL A 94 -23.23 8.31 -4.38
CA VAL A 94 -23.00 8.34 -2.93
C VAL A 94 -23.48 9.69 -2.41
N ALA A 95 -24.54 9.71 -1.60
CA ALA A 95 -25.13 10.93 -1.05
C ALA A 95 -25.48 11.99 -2.13
N GLY A 96 -25.89 11.57 -3.32
CA GLY A 96 -26.21 12.45 -4.44
C GLY A 96 -25.03 12.88 -5.31
N VAL A 97 -23.83 12.36 -5.05
CA VAL A 97 -22.61 12.63 -5.82
C VAL A 97 -22.23 11.39 -6.62
N ASP A 98 -21.93 11.56 -7.91
CA ASP A 98 -21.40 10.49 -8.75
C ASP A 98 -19.95 10.15 -8.33
N CYS A 99 -19.72 8.91 -7.91
CA CYS A 99 -18.43 8.41 -7.46
C CYS A 99 -18.01 7.15 -8.21
N LEU A 100 -16.71 6.99 -8.45
CA LEU A 100 -16.14 5.66 -8.64
C LEU A 100 -15.93 5.06 -7.25
N VAL A 101 -16.70 4.02 -6.93
CA VAL A 101 -16.62 3.29 -5.66
C VAL A 101 -15.75 2.06 -5.89
N ALA A 102 -14.56 2.07 -5.35
CA ALA A 102 -13.61 0.98 -5.46
C ALA A 102 -13.55 0.20 -4.13
N ARG A 103 -13.84 -1.11 -4.16
CA ARG A 103 -13.77 -1.94 -2.95
C ARG A 103 -12.33 -2.39 -2.71
N THR A 104 -11.54 -1.47 -2.25
CA THR A 104 -10.12 -1.57 -1.96
C THR A 104 -9.75 -0.65 -0.81
N GLY A 105 -8.50 -0.66 -0.40
CA GLY A 105 -7.97 0.17 0.67
C GLY A 105 -6.55 -0.21 1.07
N TYR A 106 -6.01 0.57 2.00
CA TYR A 106 -4.62 0.44 2.47
C TYR A 106 -4.56 0.21 4.00
N THR A 107 -5.56 -0.46 4.54
CA THR A 107 -5.68 -0.70 5.99
C THR A 107 -5.73 -2.18 6.36
N GLY A 108 -5.82 -3.05 5.35
CA GLY A 108 -6.09 -4.46 5.57
C GLY A 108 -7.54 -4.74 6.01
N GLU A 109 -8.39 -3.75 6.23
CA GLU A 109 -9.81 -3.90 6.55
C GLU A 109 -10.68 -3.94 5.30
N ASP A 110 -11.93 -4.40 5.42
CA ASP A 110 -12.94 -4.21 4.38
C ASP A 110 -13.32 -2.73 4.29
N GLY A 111 -13.65 -2.28 3.10
CA GLY A 111 -14.00 -0.89 2.88
C GLY A 111 -13.96 -0.49 1.43
N VAL A 112 -14.03 0.81 1.21
CA VAL A 112 -14.00 1.40 -0.13
C VAL A 112 -13.10 2.61 -0.17
N GLU A 113 -12.63 2.91 -1.37
CA GLU A 113 -12.10 4.21 -1.77
C GLU A 113 -13.11 4.85 -2.71
N LEU A 114 -13.52 6.07 -2.38
CA LEU A 114 -14.47 6.87 -3.13
C LEU A 114 -13.69 7.92 -3.91
N LEU A 115 -13.78 7.90 -5.24
CA LEU A 115 -13.17 8.90 -6.11
C LEU A 115 -14.27 9.69 -6.81
N PHE A 116 -14.19 11.00 -6.77
CA PHE A 116 -15.25 11.91 -7.19
C PHE A 116 -14.67 13.26 -7.65
N ASP A 117 -15.47 14.14 -8.22
CA ASP A 117 -15.04 15.50 -8.56
C ASP A 117 -14.61 16.25 -7.29
N ALA A 118 -13.43 16.85 -7.29
CA ALA A 118 -12.81 17.45 -6.09
C ALA A 118 -13.71 18.51 -5.41
N ASP A 119 -14.55 19.19 -6.17
CA ASP A 119 -15.50 20.18 -5.65
C ASP A 119 -16.57 19.56 -4.72
N GLU A 120 -16.80 18.25 -4.82
CA GLU A 120 -17.79 17.50 -4.03
C GLU A 120 -17.21 16.95 -2.70
N ALA A 121 -15.94 17.20 -2.40
CA ALA A 121 -15.25 16.62 -1.24
C ALA A 121 -15.96 16.93 0.10
N ALA A 122 -16.49 18.14 0.27
CA ALA A 122 -17.20 18.53 1.49
C ALA A 122 -18.54 17.78 1.64
N ALA A 123 -19.25 17.52 0.54
CA ALA A 123 -20.52 16.79 0.54
C ALA A 123 -20.27 15.32 0.92
N ILE A 124 -19.33 14.66 0.27
CA ILE A 124 -18.96 13.27 0.59
C ILE A 124 -18.47 13.14 2.04
N TRP A 125 -17.55 13.99 2.47
CA TRP A 125 -17.02 13.95 3.84
C TRP A 125 -18.12 14.10 4.90
N SER A 126 -19.08 15.00 4.66
CA SER A 126 -20.17 15.27 5.61
C SER A 126 -21.23 14.17 5.64
N ALA A 127 -21.34 13.37 4.57
CA ALA A 127 -22.30 12.28 4.48
C ALA A 127 -21.81 11.00 5.20
N LEU A 128 -20.52 10.89 5.47
CA LEU A 128 -19.92 9.74 6.15
C LEU A 128 -19.89 9.97 7.66
N ASP A 129 -20.90 9.45 8.38
CA ASP A 129 -21.00 9.59 9.84
C ASP A 129 -20.13 8.54 10.55
N CYS A 130 -18.82 8.75 10.52
CA CYS A 130 -17.84 7.89 11.17
C CYS A 130 -16.69 8.70 11.79
N GLN A 131 -15.82 8.02 12.55
CA GLN A 131 -14.65 8.63 13.16
C GLN A 131 -13.63 9.06 12.10
N PRO A 132 -13.33 10.36 11.95
CA PRO A 132 -12.24 10.82 11.11
C PRO A 132 -10.89 10.31 11.62
N CYS A 133 -10.04 9.81 10.71
CA CYS A 133 -8.75 9.23 11.02
C CYS A 133 -7.63 10.03 10.34
N GLY A 134 -6.52 10.22 11.06
CA GLY A 134 -5.33 10.86 10.51
C GLY A 134 -4.34 9.87 9.91
N LEU A 135 -3.27 10.39 9.31
CA LEU A 135 -2.20 9.59 8.68
C LEU A 135 -1.54 8.59 9.65
N GLY A 136 -1.46 8.91 10.95
CA GLY A 136 -0.91 7.98 11.95
C GLY A 136 -1.76 6.72 12.13
N ALA A 137 -3.10 6.83 12.02
CA ALA A 137 -3.97 5.65 12.04
C ALA A 137 -3.77 4.81 10.77
N ARG A 138 -3.72 5.46 9.60
CA ARG A 138 -3.45 4.80 8.31
C ARG A 138 -2.10 4.06 8.33
N ASP A 139 -1.05 4.70 8.84
CA ASP A 139 0.30 4.10 8.92
C ASP A 139 0.33 2.89 9.86
N THR A 140 -0.34 2.97 11.00
CA THR A 140 -0.44 1.83 11.93
C THR A 140 -1.21 0.66 11.31
N LEU A 141 -2.36 0.92 10.71
CA LEU A 141 -3.21 -0.12 10.12
C LEU A 141 -2.54 -0.80 8.92
N ARG A 142 -1.90 -0.03 8.02
CA ARG A 142 -1.18 -0.61 6.89
C ARG A 142 -0.03 -1.51 7.36
N LEU A 143 0.67 -1.11 8.45
CA LEU A 143 1.78 -1.88 9.00
C LEU A 143 1.27 -3.17 9.65
N GLU A 144 0.16 -3.15 10.40
CA GLU A 144 -0.49 -4.35 10.91
C GLU A 144 -0.86 -5.34 9.78
N ALA A 145 -1.25 -4.81 8.62
CA ALA A 145 -1.55 -5.60 7.42
C ALA A 145 -0.32 -6.02 6.61
N GLY A 146 0.88 -5.59 7.01
CA GLY A 146 2.13 -5.88 6.30
C GLY A 146 2.29 -5.10 4.98
N PHE A 147 1.51 -4.03 4.77
CA PHE A 147 1.62 -3.24 3.55
C PHE A 147 2.81 -2.30 3.60
N LEU A 148 3.55 -2.27 2.49
CA LEU A 148 4.71 -1.42 2.29
C LEU A 148 4.31 0.04 2.04
N LEU A 149 5.18 0.96 2.44
CA LEU A 149 5.04 2.38 2.14
C LEU A 149 6.21 2.84 1.27
N SER A 150 5.91 3.27 0.05
CA SER A 150 6.90 3.89 -0.86
C SER A 150 7.48 5.15 -0.23
N GLY A 151 8.79 5.33 -0.34
CA GLY A 151 9.53 6.40 0.31
C GLY A 151 9.97 6.07 1.74
N GLN A 152 9.51 4.98 2.33
CA GLN A 152 9.89 4.54 3.67
C GLN A 152 10.41 3.09 3.69
N ASP A 153 9.63 2.12 3.21
CA ASP A 153 10.04 0.71 3.18
C ASP A 153 10.86 0.38 1.93
N PHE A 154 10.67 1.13 0.87
CA PHE A 154 11.50 1.13 -0.33
C PHE A 154 11.52 2.51 -0.98
N HIS A 155 12.60 2.83 -1.71
CA HIS A 155 12.72 4.05 -2.49
C HIS A 155 13.59 3.78 -3.72
N PRO A 156 13.23 4.26 -4.92
CA PRO A 156 13.94 3.91 -6.16
C PRO A 156 15.42 4.36 -6.19
N GLU A 157 15.80 5.38 -5.43
CA GLU A 157 17.15 5.94 -5.39
C GLU A 157 17.89 5.58 -4.10
N ASP A 158 17.24 5.78 -2.93
CA ASP A 158 17.91 5.66 -1.63
C ASP A 158 17.88 4.24 -1.07
N ASN A 159 16.81 3.48 -1.34
CA ASN A 159 16.63 2.12 -0.87
C ASN A 159 15.88 1.28 -1.93
N PRO A 160 16.51 1.03 -3.11
CA PRO A 160 15.85 0.29 -4.17
C PRO A 160 15.66 -1.17 -3.77
N ARG A 161 14.43 -1.66 -3.92
CA ARG A 161 14.04 -3.03 -3.63
C ARG A 161 13.30 -3.64 -4.81
N THR A 162 13.47 -4.93 -4.96
CA THR A 162 12.70 -5.72 -5.91
C THR A 162 11.49 -6.35 -5.21
N PRO A 163 10.49 -6.82 -5.94
CA PRO A 163 9.37 -7.55 -5.33
C PRO A 163 9.79 -8.78 -4.53
N TYR A 164 10.88 -9.44 -4.89
CA TYR A 164 11.36 -10.62 -4.15
C TYR A 164 12.04 -10.24 -2.83
N GLU A 165 12.81 -9.15 -2.81
CA GLU A 165 13.38 -8.62 -1.57
C GLU A 165 12.28 -8.07 -0.66
N ALA A 166 11.25 -7.47 -1.23
CA ALA A 166 10.12 -6.88 -0.50
C ALA A 166 9.06 -7.89 -0.04
N ASP A 167 9.31 -9.19 -0.24
CA ASP A 167 8.42 -10.32 0.11
C ASP A 167 7.03 -10.26 -0.55
N ILE A 168 6.94 -9.58 -1.70
CA ILE A 168 5.75 -9.51 -2.56
C ILE A 168 5.95 -10.20 -3.91
N GLY A 169 6.85 -11.16 -3.97
CA GLY A 169 7.16 -11.94 -5.18
C GLY A 169 5.96 -12.70 -5.76
N PHE A 170 4.92 -12.94 -4.97
CA PHE A 170 3.66 -13.53 -5.44
C PHE A 170 2.94 -12.69 -6.50
N ALA A 171 3.20 -11.38 -6.54
CA ALA A 171 2.62 -10.46 -7.52
C ALA A 171 3.36 -10.46 -8.87
N VAL A 172 4.50 -11.17 -8.97
CA VAL A 172 5.31 -11.22 -10.20
C VAL A 172 4.84 -12.37 -11.09
N ASP A 173 4.13 -12.03 -12.16
CA ASP A 173 3.72 -12.98 -13.19
C ASP A 173 4.75 -13.00 -14.34
N LEU A 174 5.68 -13.96 -14.29
CA LEU A 174 6.72 -14.11 -15.31
C LEU A 174 6.21 -14.67 -16.65
N ASP A 175 4.97 -15.12 -16.74
CA ASP A 175 4.35 -15.54 -18.00
C ASP A 175 3.86 -14.31 -18.81
N GLY A 176 3.68 -13.17 -18.15
CA GLY A 176 3.33 -11.89 -18.78
C GLY A 176 4.54 -11.14 -19.36
N GLU A 177 4.27 -10.21 -20.26
CA GLU A 177 5.27 -9.30 -20.83
C GLU A 177 5.23 -7.95 -20.10
N PHE A 178 6.33 -7.57 -19.44
CA PHE A 178 6.44 -6.29 -18.72
C PHE A 178 7.90 -5.83 -18.63
N VAL A 179 8.09 -4.53 -18.36
CA VAL A 179 9.43 -3.93 -18.20
C VAL A 179 10.10 -4.47 -16.94
N GLY A 180 11.29 -5.07 -17.09
CA GLY A 180 12.05 -5.68 -15.99
C GLY A 180 11.83 -7.17 -15.79
N ARG A 181 11.00 -7.82 -16.63
CA ARG A 181 10.69 -9.25 -16.56
C ARG A 181 11.95 -10.13 -16.54
N GLU A 182 12.90 -9.89 -17.46
CA GLU A 182 14.13 -10.69 -17.53
C GLU A 182 14.96 -10.58 -16.26
N ALA A 183 15.14 -9.37 -15.73
CA ALA A 183 15.88 -9.16 -14.50
C ALA A 183 15.22 -9.83 -13.29
N LEU A 184 13.88 -9.82 -13.22
CA LEU A 184 13.15 -10.52 -12.15
C LEU A 184 13.19 -12.05 -12.35
N ALA A 185 13.21 -12.55 -13.58
CA ALA A 185 13.38 -13.98 -13.85
C ALA A 185 14.77 -14.47 -13.39
N GLU A 186 15.82 -13.74 -13.71
CA GLU A 186 17.18 -14.02 -13.26
C GLU A 186 17.30 -13.98 -11.73
N GLN A 187 16.71 -12.97 -11.08
CA GLN A 187 16.74 -12.86 -9.63
C GLN A 187 15.95 -13.98 -8.94
N ARG A 188 14.82 -14.42 -9.53
CA ARG A 188 14.06 -15.55 -9.00
C ARG A 188 14.89 -16.86 -9.01
N GLU A 189 15.72 -17.06 -10.03
CA GLU A 189 16.60 -18.23 -10.12
C GLU A 189 17.81 -18.11 -9.16
N ALA A 190 18.39 -16.93 -9.04
CA ALA A 190 19.57 -16.68 -8.21
C ALA A 190 19.22 -16.59 -6.70
N GLY A 191 17.99 -16.18 -6.38
CA GLY A 191 17.57 -15.79 -5.04
C GLY A 191 17.92 -14.34 -4.71
N VAL A 192 17.63 -13.92 -3.49
CA VAL A 192 17.93 -12.59 -2.95
C VAL A 192 18.85 -12.73 -1.73
N ASP A 193 19.67 -11.73 -1.48
CA ASP A 193 20.58 -11.70 -0.32
C ASP A 193 19.86 -11.20 0.95
N GLU A 194 18.92 -10.27 0.79
CA GLU A 194 18.13 -9.69 1.87
C GLU A 194 16.63 -9.85 1.59
N ARG A 195 15.83 -9.89 2.64
CA ARG A 195 14.37 -9.95 2.55
C ARG A 195 13.73 -9.07 3.62
N LEU A 196 12.59 -8.47 3.26
CA LEU A 196 11.72 -7.80 4.20
C LEU A 196 11.15 -8.81 5.19
N VAL A 197 11.18 -8.44 6.45
CA VAL A 197 10.55 -9.20 7.53
C VAL A 197 9.64 -8.31 8.37
N GLY A 198 8.56 -8.89 8.87
CA GLY A 198 7.85 -8.35 10.02
C GLY A 198 8.53 -8.83 11.30
N PHE A 199 8.54 -8.00 12.33
CA PHE A 199 9.03 -8.40 13.65
C PHE A 199 8.19 -7.78 14.77
N ARG A 200 8.16 -8.47 15.92
CA ARG A 200 7.53 -8.01 17.16
C ARG A 200 8.58 -7.81 18.23
N LEU A 201 8.55 -6.65 18.89
CA LEU A 201 9.39 -6.41 20.08
C LEU A 201 8.80 -7.14 21.29
N GLU A 202 9.64 -7.89 21.99
CA GLU A 202 9.27 -8.56 23.24
C GLU A 202 9.37 -7.65 24.48
N GLU A 203 10.05 -6.53 24.32
CA GLU A 203 10.34 -5.59 25.39
C GLU A 203 9.75 -4.21 25.09
N ARG A 204 9.57 -3.41 26.14
CA ARG A 204 9.11 -2.02 25.99
C ARG A 204 10.02 -1.21 25.07
N GLY A 205 9.45 -0.67 24.03
CA GLY A 205 10.11 0.14 23.01
C GLY A 205 9.18 0.29 21.81
N ILE A 206 9.53 1.18 20.90
CA ILE A 206 8.90 1.28 19.59
C ILE A 206 10.03 1.44 18.60
N ALA A 207 10.14 0.51 17.65
CA ALA A 207 11.06 0.63 16.55
C ALA A 207 10.67 1.80 15.64
N ARG A 208 11.64 2.43 15.01
CA ARG A 208 11.44 3.53 14.06
C ARG A 208 12.40 3.35 12.89
N HIS A 209 12.05 3.98 11.78
CA HIS A 209 12.92 4.03 10.60
C HIS A 209 14.37 4.36 10.98
N GLY A 210 15.32 3.61 10.44
CA GLY A 210 16.75 3.79 10.66
C GLY A 210 17.29 3.15 11.94
N HIS A 211 16.47 2.49 12.78
CA HIS A 211 16.99 1.73 13.91
C HIS A 211 17.71 0.48 13.40
N PRO A 212 18.92 0.17 13.92
CA PRO A 212 19.64 -1.05 13.55
C PRO A 212 18.91 -2.31 14.01
N ILE A 213 18.92 -3.33 13.14
CA ILE A 213 18.57 -4.72 13.50
C ILE A 213 19.88 -5.46 13.71
N VAL A 214 19.98 -6.20 14.81
CA VAL A 214 21.22 -6.87 15.22
C VAL A 214 20.98 -8.36 15.50
N VAL A 215 22.00 -9.18 15.24
CA VAL A 215 22.06 -10.59 15.64
C VAL A 215 23.42 -10.83 16.29
N ASP A 216 23.44 -11.40 17.48
CA ASP A 216 24.67 -11.62 18.27
C ASP A 216 25.50 -10.34 18.47
N GLY A 217 24.84 -9.17 18.52
CA GLY A 217 25.45 -7.86 18.71
C GLY A 217 26.08 -7.24 17.46
N GLU A 218 25.98 -7.89 16.31
CA GLU A 218 26.39 -7.35 15.01
C GLU A 218 25.17 -6.79 14.25
N GLU A 219 25.34 -5.61 13.63
CA GLU A 219 24.29 -5.02 12.81
C GLU A 219 24.14 -5.80 11.50
N VAL A 220 22.95 -6.37 11.29
CA VAL A 220 22.62 -7.18 10.12
C VAL A 220 21.58 -6.53 9.21
N GLY A 221 20.89 -5.50 9.68
CA GLY A 221 19.81 -4.87 8.90
C GLY A 221 19.30 -3.58 9.52
N THR A 222 18.25 -3.05 8.91
CA THR A 222 17.69 -1.75 9.32
C THR A 222 16.15 -1.79 9.32
N VAL A 223 15.57 -1.22 10.36
CA VAL A 223 14.13 -1.00 10.49
C VAL A 223 13.69 0.04 9.47
N THR A 224 12.67 -0.27 8.68
CA THR A 224 12.04 0.67 7.73
C THR A 224 10.79 1.30 8.32
N SER A 225 9.97 0.53 9.02
CA SER A 225 8.74 0.99 9.65
C SER A 225 8.56 0.40 11.04
N GLY A 226 7.86 1.11 11.91
CA GLY A 226 7.54 0.58 13.24
C GLY A 226 6.50 1.39 13.98
N THR A 227 5.61 0.72 14.70
CA THR A 227 4.53 1.32 15.47
C THR A 227 4.22 0.52 16.74
N MET A 228 3.43 1.13 17.62
CA MET A 228 2.70 0.42 18.66
C MET A 228 1.32 0.07 18.09
N SER A 229 1.08 -1.21 17.86
CA SER A 229 -0.21 -1.69 17.36
C SER A 229 -1.26 -1.64 18.47
N PRO A 230 -2.36 -0.89 18.31
CA PRO A 230 -3.46 -0.92 19.26
C PRO A 230 -4.25 -2.23 19.18
N THR A 231 -4.29 -2.86 18.00
CA THR A 231 -4.99 -4.12 17.76
C THR A 231 -4.33 -5.28 18.49
N LEU A 232 -3.01 -5.38 18.40
CA LEU A 232 -2.23 -6.45 19.02
C LEU A 232 -1.82 -6.13 20.47
N GLY A 233 -1.75 -4.85 20.84
CA GLY A 233 -1.19 -4.41 22.11
C GLY A 233 0.34 -4.45 22.16
N ASP A 234 1.02 -4.70 21.03
CA ASP A 234 2.44 -4.93 20.91
C ASP A 234 3.12 -3.93 19.96
N ALA A 235 4.41 -3.75 20.15
CA ALA A 235 5.25 -2.97 19.23
C ALA A 235 5.69 -3.88 18.08
N ILE A 236 5.33 -3.50 16.86
CA ILE A 236 5.65 -4.21 15.62
C ILE A 236 6.47 -3.34 14.68
N GLY A 237 7.16 -3.95 13.74
CA GLY A 237 7.93 -3.24 12.73
C GLY A 237 8.23 -4.08 11.50
N LEU A 238 8.69 -3.38 10.47
CA LEU A 238 9.22 -3.95 9.23
C LEU A 238 10.70 -3.57 9.10
N GLY A 239 11.48 -4.42 8.46
CA GLY A 239 12.88 -4.14 8.15
C GLY A 239 13.46 -5.17 7.20
N TYR A 240 14.63 -4.87 6.63
CA TYR A 240 15.35 -5.80 5.77
C TYR A 240 16.46 -6.47 6.57
N VAL A 241 16.59 -7.77 6.40
CA VAL A 241 17.65 -8.59 6.99
C VAL A 241 18.16 -9.61 5.96
N PRO A 242 19.39 -10.15 6.11
CA PRO A 242 19.86 -11.27 5.32
C PRO A 242 18.88 -12.46 5.38
N VAL A 243 18.76 -13.20 4.29
CA VAL A 243 17.76 -14.29 4.16
C VAL A 243 17.89 -15.37 5.21
N GLU A 244 19.10 -15.61 5.74
CA GLU A 244 19.35 -16.56 6.85
C GLU A 244 18.70 -16.15 8.17
N HIS A 245 18.30 -14.90 8.32
CA HIS A 245 17.63 -14.36 9.51
C HIS A 245 16.15 -14.03 9.26
N ALA A 246 15.61 -14.33 8.07
CA ALA A 246 14.30 -13.88 7.65
C ALA A 246 13.14 -14.86 7.96
N ASP A 247 13.42 -16.03 8.51
CA ASP A 247 12.36 -17.00 8.77
C ASP A 247 11.56 -16.64 10.03
N PRO A 248 10.21 -16.78 10.00
CA PRO A 248 9.38 -16.57 11.18
C PRO A 248 9.83 -17.39 12.38
N GLY A 249 9.88 -16.77 13.56
CA GLY A 249 10.39 -17.36 14.78
C GLY A 249 11.88 -17.12 15.02
N THR A 250 12.58 -16.47 14.10
CA THR A 250 13.99 -16.10 14.31
C THR A 250 14.11 -14.97 15.33
N ASP A 251 15.02 -15.12 16.28
CA ASP A 251 15.33 -14.10 17.28
C ASP A 251 16.22 -13.01 16.68
N LEU A 252 15.86 -11.76 16.92
CA LEU A 252 16.57 -10.55 16.51
C LEU A 252 16.73 -9.59 17.70
N GLY A 253 17.64 -8.66 17.58
CA GLY A 253 17.71 -7.46 18.41
C GLY A 253 17.35 -6.22 17.58
N VAL A 254 16.68 -5.25 18.18
CA VAL A 254 16.48 -3.91 17.58
C VAL A 254 17.05 -2.86 18.52
N VAL A 255 17.93 -2.00 18.02
CA VAL A 255 18.57 -0.98 18.86
C VAL A 255 17.66 0.25 18.97
N VAL A 256 16.95 0.37 20.08
CA VAL A 256 16.03 1.48 20.35
C VAL A 256 16.66 2.40 21.41
N ARG A 257 16.92 3.66 21.04
CA ARG A 257 17.54 4.67 21.92
C ARG A 257 18.86 4.20 22.55
N GLY A 258 19.67 3.49 21.78
CA GLY A 258 20.98 2.99 22.22
C GLY A 258 20.94 1.74 23.10
N ALA A 259 19.78 1.11 23.26
CA ALA A 259 19.63 -0.16 23.97
C ALA A 259 19.05 -1.22 23.01
N GLU A 260 19.69 -2.37 22.96
CA GLU A 260 19.17 -3.53 22.25
C GLU A 260 17.89 -4.04 22.92
N LYS A 261 16.87 -4.29 22.12
CA LYS A 261 15.59 -4.86 22.50
C LYS A 261 15.37 -6.15 21.75
N ARG A 262 15.02 -7.20 22.47
CA ARG A 262 14.69 -8.48 21.83
C ARG A 262 13.47 -8.34 20.94
N ALA A 263 13.54 -8.98 19.80
CA ALA A 263 12.48 -9.07 18.83
C ALA A 263 12.43 -10.47 18.21
N THR A 264 11.28 -10.85 17.73
CA THR A 264 11.10 -12.11 16.99
C THR A 264 10.51 -11.80 15.63
N VAL A 265 11.03 -12.45 14.58
CA VAL A 265 10.46 -12.38 13.23
C VAL A 265 9.07 -13.00 13.24
N GLU A 266 8.10 -12.30 12.68
CA GLU A 266 6.71 -12.72 12.58
C GLU A 266 6.31 -12.90 11.10
N ALA A 267 5.40 -13.81 10.84
CA ALA A 267 4.76 -13.91 9.53
C ALA A 267 3.87 -12.67 9.28
N LEU A 268 3.84 -12.21 8.04
CA LEU A 268 2.93 -11.15 7.61
C LEU A 268 1.67 -11.76 6.95
N PRO A 269 0.51 -11.13 7.14
CA PRO A 269 0.25 -9.95 7.98
C PRO A 269 0.34 -10.26 9.48
N PHE A 270 0.62 -9.23 10.30
CA PHE A 270 0.65 -9.39 11.77
C PHE A 270 -0.72 -9.71 12.38
N TYR A 271 -1.77 -9.35 11.66
CA TYR A 271 -3.15 -9.56 12.06
C TYR A 271 -3.98 -10.01 10.86
N GLU A 272 -4.49 -11.23 10.92
CA GLU A 272 -5.44 -11.74 9.94
C GLU A 272 -6.84 -11.25 10.27
N ARG A 273 -7.52 -10.69 9.29
CA ARG A 273 -8.87 -10.16 9.41
C ARG A 273 -9.86 -11.07 8.70
N GLU A 274 -10.98 -11.32 9.35
CA GLU A 274 -12.10 -12.04 8.73
C GLU A 274 -12.88 -11.04 7.83
N TRP A 275 -13.04 -11.42 6.55
CA TRP A 275 -13.72 -10.62 5.53
C TRP A 275 -15.15 -11.10 5.30
#